data_0e8f3c08688e40a54d9d5aa573dfd1cd
#
_entry.id   0e8f3c08688e40a54d9d5aa573dfd1cd
#
_cell.length_a   1.000
_cell.length_b   1.000
_cell.length_c   1.000
_cell.angle_alpha   90.00
_cell.angle_beta   90.00
_cell.angle_gamma   90.00
#
_symmetry.space_group_name_H-M   'P 1'
#
loop_
_entity.id
_entity.type
_entity.pdbx_description
1 polymer ?
#
loop_
_entity_poly.entity_id
_entity_poly.type
_entity_poly.pdbx_seq_one_letter_code
_entity_poly.pdbx_strand_id
1 'polypeptide(L)'
;MIETTGLADPGPVAQTFFMDDEIAESYLLDSVLTLVDAKHAEQQLTDRQEARRQIGFADQIFISKTDLVDDATVSALMHRIQQMNPRAPQQRVNFGDVPLAHVFDLRGFNLNAKLDIDPEFLNAETHAHASPDNHDSHAGHDHAPGEACNHPHSQPHHHVHDDDVKSFVFRSDKAFVPAKLEDFLGAIVQVYGPKMLRYKGVLWMKGSDRKVIFQGVHQLMGSDLGPKWAPGEKKGSKMVFIGLDLPRDVFLHGLEGCLA
;
A
#
# COMPACT_ATOMS: atom_id res chain seq x y z
N MET A 1 -2.55 12.29 20.28
CA MET A 1 -2.21 10.90 19.89
C MET A 1 -3.26 9.98 20.47
N ILE A 2 -3.73 9.02 19.66
CA ILE A 2 -4.69 7.99 20.07
C ILE A 2 -3.99 6.65 19.91
N GLU A 3 -4.00 5.82 20.94
CA GLU A 3 -3.51 4.46 20.89
C GLU A 3 -4.71 3.52 20.86
N THR A 4 -4.76 2.63 19.89
CA THR A 4 -5.79 1.59 19.80
C THR A 4 -5.32 0.33 20.53
N THR A 5 -6.24 -0.59 20.80
CA THR A 5 -5.85 -1.92 21.30
C THR A 5 -5.06 -2.69 20.24
N GLY A 6 -4.23 -3.65 20.66
CA GLY A 6 -3.28 -4.34 19.77
C GLY A 6 -3.89 -5.08 18.57
N LEU A 7 -5.20 -5.39 18.61
CA LEU A 7 -5.93 -6.07 17.52
C LEU A 7 -7.05 -5.21 16.94
N ALA A 8 -7.03 -3.89 17.15
CA ALA A 8 -8.04 -3.00 16.58
C ALA A 8 -7.83 -2.79 15.08
N ASP A 9 -8.94 -2.80 14.33
CA ASP A 9 -8.96 -2.28 12.97
C ASP A 9 -8.89 -0.74 13.03
N PRO A 10 -7.86 -0.09 12.44
CA PRO A 10 -7.74 1.37 12.48
C PRO A 10 -8.76 2.09 11.60
N GLY A 11 -9.43 1.38 10.69
CA GLY A 11 -10.37 1.96 9.73
C GLY A 11 -11.49 2.75 10.39
N PRO A 12 -12.28 2.19 11.31
CA PRO A 12 -13.37 2.90 11.98
C PRO A 12 -12.89 4.14 12.74
N VAL A 13 -11.72 4.07 13.39
CA VAL A 13 -11.15 5.21 14.10
C VAL A 13 -10.76 6.32 13.12
N ALA A 14 -10.10 5.97 12.01
CA ALA A 14 -9.75 6.93 10.98
C ALA A 14 -11.00 7.57 10.35
N GLN A 15 -12.06 6.80 10.10
CA GLN A 15 -13.31 7.30 9.54
C GLN A 15 -13.98 8.37 10.42
N THR A 16 -13.90 8.25 11.74
CA THR A 16 -14.48 9.23 12.69
C THR A 16 -13.96 10.64 12.41
N PHE A 17 -12.68 10.79 12.06
CA PHE A 17 -12.08 12.09 11.74
C PHE A 17 -12.62 12.74 10.45
N PHE A 18 -13.32 11.98 9.61
CA PHE A 18 -13.86 12.48 8.34
C PHE A 18 -15.38 12.55 8.32
N MET A 19 -16.08 11.78 9.18
CA MET A 19 -17.53 11.64 9.13
C MET A 19 -18.24 12.39 10.25
N ASP A 20 -17.56 12.71 11.34
CA ASP A 20 -18.11 13.47 12.45
C ASP A 20 -17.73 14.94 12.25
N ASP A 21 -18.75 15.80 12.03
CA ASP A 21 -18.54 17.22 11.71
C ASP A 21 -17.82 17.97 12.83
N GLU A 22 -18.12 17.69 14.09
CA GLU A 22 -17.48 18.35 15.23
C GLU A 22 -16.00 17.96 15.35
N ILE A 23 -15.69 16.70 15.05
CA ILE A 23 -14.32 16.20 15.06
C ILE A 23 -13.55 16.73 13.85
N ALA A 24 -14.15 16.69 12.66
CA ALA A 24 -13.52 17.16 11.43
C ALA A 24 -13.18 18.67 11.46
N GLU A 25 -14.00 19.48 12.15
CA GLU A 25 -13.74 20.92 12.33
C GLU A 25 -12.61 21.19 13.34
N SER A 26 -12.43 20.32 14.33
CA SER A 26 -11.53 20.56 15.48
C SER A 26 -10.22 19.81 15.39
N TYR A 27 -10.18 18.70 14.66
CA TYR A 27 -9.03 17.79 14.61
C TYR A 27 -8.69 17.38 13.19
N LEU A 28 -7.42 17.21 12.95
CA LEU A 28 -6.89 16.68 11.69
C LEU A 28 -6.17 15.34 11.99
N LEU A 29 -6.57 14.29 11.30
CA LEU A 29 -5.81 13.04 11.33
C LEU A 29 -4.50 13.24 10.55
N ASP A 30 -3.38 13.24 11.27
CA ASP A 30 -2.06 13.40 10.66
C ASP A 30 -1.63 12.10 9.96
N SER A 31 -1.58 11.00 10.70
CA SER A 31 -1.08 9.73 10.19
C SER A 31 -1.51 8.54 11.04
N VAL A 32 -1.42 7.35 10.47
CA VAL A 32 -1.50 6.07 11.17
C VAL A 32 -0.11 5.46 11.27
N LEU A 33 0.34 5.27 12.50
CA LEU A 33 1.60 4.61 12.80
C LEU A 33 1.32 3.17 13.24
N THR A 34 2.04 2.22 12.67
CA THR A 34 1.93 0.81 13.05
C THR A 34 3.23 0.32 13.65
N LEU A 35 3.12 -0.22 14.87
CA LEU A 35 4.25 -0.85 15.57
C LEU A 35 4.18 -2.36 15.40
N VAL A 36 5.23 -2.94 14.86
CA VAL A 36 5.34 -4.37 14.54
C VAL A 36 6.36 -5.03 15.45
N ASP A 37 5.96 -6.08 16.16
CA ASP A 37 6.85 -6.91 16.98
C ASP A 37 7.54 -7.94 16.08
N ALA A 38 8.84 -7.76 15.79
CA ALA A 38 9.59 -8.63 14.88
C ALA A 38 9.57 -10.10 15.29
N LYS A 39 9.50 -10.37 16.61
CA LYS A 39 9.51 -11.75 17.13
C LYS A 39 8.21 -12.52 16.86
N HIS A 40 7.07 -11.82 16.85
CA HIS A 40 5.75 -12.45 16.75
C HIS A 40 5.03 -12.12 15.43
N ALA A 41 5.55 -11.17 14.65
CA ALA A 41 4.86 -10.63 13.50
C ALA A 41 4.53 -11.69 12.44
N GLU A 42 5.44 -12.62 12.17
CA GLU A 42 5.25 -13.65 11.15
C GLU A 42 3.99 -14.49 11.44
N GLN A 43 3.83 -14.94 12.67
CA GLN A 43 2.66 -15.67 13.11
C GLN A 43 1.40 -14.78 13.10
N GLN A 44 1.51 -13.54 13.61
CA GLN A 44 0.37 -12.62 13.66
C GLN A 44 -0.13 -12.25 12.27
N LEU A 45 0.76 -11.98 11.33
CA LEU A 45 0.40 -11.69 9.95
C LEU A 45 -0.22 -12.90 9.23
N THR A 46 0.14 -14.11 9.62
CA THR A 46 -0.46 -15.33 9.07
C THR A 46 -1.84 -15.59 9.67
N ASP A 47 -1.99 -15.47 10.98
CA ASP A 47 -3.18 -15.92 11.71
C ASP A 47 -4.26 -14.83 11.86
N ARG A 48 -3.89 -13.52 11.75
CA ARG A 48 -4.74 -12.40 12.12
C ARG A 48 -4.95 -11.41 10.98
N GLN A 49 -6.19 -11.32 10.51
CA GLN A 49 -6.57 -10.33 9.49
C GLN A 49 -6.38 -8.89 9.99
N GLU A 50 -6.63 -8.64 11.28
CA GLU A 50 -6.46 -7.33 11.89
C GLU A 50 -5.01 -6.84 11.79
N ALA A 51 -4.02 -7.73 12.01
CA ALA A 51 -2.61 -7.39 11.86
C ALA A 51 -2.28 -6.98 10.41
N ARG A 52 -2.80 -7.71 9.42
CA ARG A 52 -2.64 -7.35 8.00
C ARG A 52 -3.32 -6.03 7.66
N ARG A 53 -4.52 -5.78 8.20
CA ARG A 53 -5.21 -4.49 8.02
C ARG A 53 -4.43 -3.34 8.62
N GLN A 54 -3.85 -3.49 9.82
CA GLN A 54 -3.01 -2.47 10.43
C GLN A 54 -1.81 -2.12 9.54
N ILE A 55 -1.16 -3.09 8.91
CA ILE A 55 -0.11 -2.85 7.92
C ILE A 55 -0.67 -2.08 6.71
N GLY A 56 -1.82 -2.50 6.18
CA GLY A 56 -2.45 -1.85 5.02
C GLY A 56 -2.83 -0.39 5.26
N PHE A 57 -3.21 -0.04 6.49
CA PHE A 57 -3.57 1.33 6.88
C PHE A 57 -2.38 2.23 7.16
N ALA A 58 -1.22 1.67 7.51
CA ALA A 58 -0.08 2.42 8.01
C ALA A 58 0.43 3.49 7.03
N ASP A 59 0.78 4.65 7.56
CA ASP A 59 1.58 5.68 6.89
C ASP A 59 3.06 5.53 7.20
N GLN A 60 3.37 5.01 8.38
CA GLN A 60 4.72 4.70 8.84
C GLN A 60 4.69 3.39 9.65
N ILE A 61 5.68 2.54 9.46
CA ILE A 61 5.80 1.25 10.15
C ILE A 61 7.11 1.21 10.93
N PHE A 62 7.00 0.94 12.23
CA PHE A 62 8.13 0.73 13.11
C PHE A 62 8.24 -0.75 13.47
N ILE A 63 9.37 -1.37 13.15
CA ILE A 63 9.65 -2.77 13.45
C ILE A 63 10.50 -2.82 14.72
N SER A 64 9.88 -3.23 15.80
CA SER A 64 10.48 -3.30 17.13
C SER A 64 10.97 -4.70 17.46
N LYS A 65 11.74 -4.81 18.55
CA LYS A 65 12.31 -6.08 19.05
C LYS A 65 13.16 -6.81 18.00
N THR A 66 13.82 -6.06 17.13
CA THR A 66 14.72 -6.60 16.12
C THR A 66 15.98 -7.21 16.73
N ASP A 67 16.27 -6.89 17.99
CA ASP A 67 17.33 -7.48 18.83
C ASP A 67 17.03 -8.90 19.29
N LEU A 68 15.76 -9.35 19.19
CA LEU A 68 15.32 -10.69 19.60
C LEU A 68 15.24 -11.72 18.47
N VAL A 69 15.59 -11.34 17.25
CA VAL A 69 15.56 -12.17 16.05
C VAL A 69 16.80 -11.91 15.19
N ASP A 70 17.12 -12.82 14.27
CA ASP A 70 18.24 -12.61 13.35
C ASP A 70 17.90 -11.65 12.22
N ASP A 71 18.92 -11.09 11.58
CA ASP A 71 18.76 -10.12 10.48
C ASP A 71 18.05 -10.70 9.25
N ALA A 72 18.15 -11.98 8.99
CA ALA A 72 17.48 -12.64 7.86
C ALA A 72 15.97 -12.65 8.11
N THR A 73 15.53 -12.98 9.33
CA THR A 73 14.13 -12.92 9.75
C THR A 73 13.56 -11.50 9.65
N VAL A 74 14.30 -10.48 10.13
CA VAL A 74 13.87 -9.10 10.01
C VAL A 74 13.72 -8.69 8.54
N SER A 75 14.66 -9.06 7.70
CA SER A 75 14.66 -8.72 6.27
C SER A 75 13.50 -9.38 5.54
N ALA A 76 13.21 -10.64 5.83
CA ALA A 76 12.06 -11.36 5.27
C ALA A 76 10.72 -10.71 5.69
N LEU A 77 10.59 -10.35 6.97
CA LEU A 77 9.43 -9.64 7.48
C LEU A 77 9.24 -8.28 6.80
N MET A 78 10.31 -7.50 6.68
CA MET A 78 10.26 -6.20 5.98
C MET A 78 9.85 -6.37 4.52
N HIS A 79 10.34 -7.39 3.85
CA HIS A 79 9.94 -7.68 2.47
C HIS A 79 8.46 -8.05 2.36
N ARG A 80 7.94 -8.91 3.26
CA ARG A 80 6.52 -9.27 3.32
C ARG A 80 5.64 -8.04 3.54
N ILE A 81 6.00 -7.19 4.50
CA ILE A 81 5.29 -5.92 4.78
C ILE A 81 5.31 -4.99 3.56
N GLN A 82 6.44 -4.90 2.87
CA GLN A 82 6.57 -4.09 1.65
C GLN A 82 5.63 -4.54 0.53
N GLN A 83 5.36 -5.83 0.41
CA GLN A 83 4.39 -6.35 -0.56
C GLN A 83 2.96 -5.96 -0.22
N MET A 84 2.59 -5.95 1.06
CA MET A 84 1.26 -5.53 1.53
C MET A 84 1.06 -4.02 1.41
N ASN A 85 2.04 -3.24 1.88
CA ASN A 85 1.99 -1.78 1.86
C ASN A 85 3.33 -1.18 1.38
N PRO A 86 3.51 -1.01 0.06
CA PRO A 86 4.75 -0.48 -0.51
C PRO A 86 4.96 1.01 -0.24
N ARG A 87 3.98 1.70 0.36
CA ARG A 87 4.02 3.13 0.59
C ARG A 87 4.50 3.53 1.97
N ALA A 88 4.21 2.73 2.98
CA ALA A 88 4.61 3.04 4.33
C ALA A 88 6.13 2.80 4.49
N PRO A 89 6.92 3.84 4.76
CA PRO A 89 8.32 3.65 5.14
C PRO A 89 8.43 2.71 6.31
N GLN A 90 9.46 1.87 6.31
CA GLN A 90 9.71 0.93 7.38
C GLN A 90 11.01 1.30 8.10
N GLN A 91 10.96 1.33 9.42
CA GLN A 91 12.12 1.64 10.25
C GLN A 91 12.27 0.61 11.37
N ARG A 92 13.48 0.09 11.54
CA ARG A 92 13.83 -0.73 12.72
C ARG A 92 13.96 0.19 13.93
N VAL A 93 13.30 -0.16 15.02
CA VAL A 93 13.33 0.59 16.26
C VAL A 93 13.41 -0.37 17.45
N ASN A 94 14.17 -0.01 18.47
CA ASN A 94 14.24 -0.79 19.71
C ASN A 94 14.04 0.15 20.90
N PHE A 95 13.37 -0.34 21.93
CA PHE A 95 13.14 0.38 23.19
C PHE A 95 12.45 1.76 23.04
N GLY A 96 11.70 1.96 21.97
CA GLY A 96 10.98 3.22 21.70
C GLY A 96 11.89 4.36 21.21
N ASP A 97 13.13 4.09 20.85
CA ASP A 97 14.04 5.10 20.29
C ASP A 97 13.67 5.44 18.85
N VAL A 98 12.81 6.45 18.71
CA VAL A 98 12.27 6.92 17.42
C VAL A 98 12.43 8.44 17.34
N PRO A 99 13.03 8.97 16.26
CA PRO A 99 13.05 10.41 16.03
C PRO A 99 11.64 10.97 15.92
N LEU A 100 11.32 12.05 16.64
CA LEU A 100 9.98 12.65 16.64
C LEU A 100 9.53 13.10 15.25
N ALA A 101 10.45 13.47 14.37
CA ALA A 101 10.16 13.81 12.96
C ALA A 101 9.59 12.64 12.16
N HIS A 102 9.76 11.40 12.62
CA HIS A 102 9.17 10.20 12.00
C HIS A 102 7.83 9.81 12.63
N VAL A 103 7.34 10.58 13.59
CA VAL A 103 6.09 10.33 14.33
C VAL A 103 5.05 11.42 14.08
N PHE A 104 5.48 12.67 13.96
CA PHE A 104 4.60 13.83 13.86
C PHE A 104 4.77 14.55 12.52
N ASP A 105 3.70 15.23 12.09
CA ASP A 105 3.62 16.03 10.85
C ASP A 105 3.94 15.23 9.58
N LEU A 106 3.53 13.95 9.58
CA LEU A 106 3.71 13.05 8.44
C LEU A 106 2.71 13.34 7.32
N ARG A 107 1.63 14.07 7.63
CA ARG A 107 0.60 14.52 6.67
C ARG A 107 0.01 13.37 5.84
N GLY A 108 -0.07 12.20 6.44
CA GLY A 108 -0.57 10.99 5.79
C GLY A 108 -1.99 11.12 5.26
N PHE A 109 -2.86 11.91 5.92
CA PHE A 109 -4.27 12.10 5.60
C PHE A 109 -4.65 13.54 5.26
N ASN A 110 -3.71 14.44 5.10
CA ASN A 110 -4.04 15.84 4.84
C ASN A 110 -4.61 16.03 3.43
N LEU A 111 -5.94 16.20 3.34
CA LEU A 111 -6.65 16.53 2.10
C LEU A 111 -6.39 17.97 1.66
N ASN A 112 -6.11 18.88 2.61
CA ASN A 112 -6.00 20.32 2.38
C ASN A 112 -4.58 20.88 2.47
N ALA A 113 -3.59 20.10 2.90
CA ALA A 113 -2.22 20.57 2.91
C ALA A 113 -1.75 20.82 1.48
N LYS A 114 -1.12 21.94 1.25
CA LYS A 114 -0.29 22.18 0.07
C LYS A 114 0.72 21.03 0.01
N LEU A 115 0.36 20.02 -0.75
CA LEU A 115 1.11 18.80 -0.85
C LEU A 115 2.49 19.13 -1.39
N ASP A 116 3.46 19.07 -0.51
CA ASP A 116 4.78 18.60 -0.92
C ASP A 116 4.57 17.17 -1.39
N ILE A 117 4.19 17.03 -2.64
CA ILE A 117 4.12 15.73 -3.29
C ILE A 117 5.55 15.25 -3.20
N ASP A 118 5.75 14.13 -2.48
CA ASP A 118 7.01 13.43 -2.52
C ASP A 118 7.45 13.35 -4.00
N PRO A 119 8.49 14.09 -4.41
CA PRO A 119 8.91 14.11 -5.82
C PRO A 119 9.27 12.70 -6.30
N GLU A 120 9.65 11.81 -5.38
CA GLU A 120 9.97 10.43 -5.65
C GLU A 120 8.72 9.57 -5.83
N PHE A 121 7.54 10.01 -5.36
CA PHE A 121 6.31 9.23 -5.54
C PHE A 121 6.02 8.89 -7.00
N LEU A 122 6.25 9.82 -7.93
CA LEU A 122 6.09 9.57 -9.36
C LEU A 122 7.24 8.75 -9.95
N ASN A 123 8.44 8.89 -9.40
CA ASN A 123 9.67 8.31 -9.94
C ASN A 123 10.04 6.96 -9.32
N ALA A 124 9.58 6.66 -8.09
CA ALA A 124 9.87 5.39 -7.44
C ALA A 124 9.36 4.23 -8.29
N GLU A 125 10.28 3.51 -8.90
CA GLU A 125 10.03 2.19 -9.46
C GLU A 125 9.72 1.27 -8.28
N THR A 126 8.43 1.09 -7.97
CA THR A 126 8.06 -0.07 -7.18
C THR A 126 8.42 -1.27 -8.04
N HIS A 127 9.40 -2.05 -7.62
CA HIS A 127 9.67 -3.36 -8.18
C HIS A 127 8.43 -4.22 -7.96
N ALA A 128 7.43 -4.02 -8.83
CA ALA A 128 6.38 -5.00 -9.00
C ALA A 128 7.07 -6.17 -9.70
N HIS A 129 7.48 -7.16 -8.94
CA HIS A 129 7.80 -8.46 -9.50
C HIS A 129 6.52 -8.95 -10.17
N ALA A 130 6.44 -8.74 -11.49
CA ALA A 130 5.61 -9.57 -12.32
C ALA A 130 6.13 -10.99 -12.09
N SER A 131 5.35 -11.82 -11.43
CA SER A 131 5.59 -13.25 -11.46
C SER A 131 5.56 -13.64 -12.93
N PRO A 132 6.62 -14.18 -13.52
CA PRO A 132 6.50 -14.81 -14.79
C PRO A 132 5.67 -16.07 -14.55
N ASP A 133 4.47 -16.13 -15.10
CA ASP A 133 3.77 -17.38 -15.31
C ASP A 133 4.60 -18.22 -16.28
N ASN A 134 5.62 -18.88 -15.75
CA ASN A 134 6.32 -19.94 -16.44
C ASN A 134 5.55 -21.23 -16.17
N HIS A 135 4.55 -21.49 -17.01
CA HIS A 135 4.11 -22.85 -17.27
C HIS A 135 5.21 -23.54 -18.05
N ASP A 136 6.25 -23.99 -17.38
CA ASP A 136 7.15 -25.00 -17.92
C ASP A 136 6.41 -26.33 -17.91
N SER A 137 6.04 -26.74 -19.12
CA SER A 137 5.65 -28.10 -19.46
C SER A 137 6.78 -29.04 -19.03
N HIS A 138 6.55 -29.82 -17.98
CA HIS A 138 7.41 -30.92 -17.62
C HIS A 138 7.35 -31.98 -18.72
N ALA A 139 8.35 -31.96 -19.60
CA ALA A 139 8.66 -33.10 -20.45
C ALA A 139 9.12 -34.25 -19.54
N GLY A 140 8.46 -35.39 -19.65
CA GLY A 140 8.72 -36.57 -18.82
C GLY A 140 10.16 -37.03 -18.93
N HIS A 141 10.78 -37.23 -17.79
CA HIS A 141 12.00 -38.01 -17.67
C HIS A 141 11.62 -39.43 -17.22
N ASP A 142 11.77 -40.39 -18.13
CA ASP A 142 11.72 -41.81 -17.82
C ASP A 142 12.95 -42.17 -16.99
N HIS A 143 12.76 -42.58 -15.75
CA HIS A 143 13.80 -43.16 -14.90
C HIS A 143 13.68 -44.67 -14.89
N ALA A 144 14.78 -45.34 -15.22
CA ALA A 144 14.92 -46.75 -15.04
C ALA A 144 14.99 -47.12 -13.53
N PRO A 145 14.41 -48.24 -13.09
CA PRO A 145 14.36 -48.58 -11.67
C PRO A 145 15.75 -49.04 -11.16
N GLY A 146 16.35 -48.25 -10.26
CA GLY A 146 17.53 -48.72 -9.53
C GLY A 146 18.61 -47.70 -9.10
N GLU A 147 18.48 -46.41 -9.41
CA GLU A 147 19.49 -45.43 -8.97
C GLU A 147 18.97 -44.51 -7.86
N ALA A 148 19.66 -44.55 -6.71
CA ALA A 148 19.40 -43.64 -5.59
C ALA A 148 20.01 -42.26 -5.89
N CYS A 149 19.18 -41.29 -6.25
CA CYS A 149 19.60 -39.91 -6.49
C CYS A 149 19.83 -39.20 -5.15
N ASN A 150 21.09 -38.97 -4.80
CA ASN A 150 21.48 -38.14 -3.66
C ASN A 150 21.62 -36.68 -4.13
N HIS A 151 20.52 -35.95 -4.13
CA HIS A 151 20.55 -34.50 -4.41
C HIS A 151 20.52 -33.74 -3.08
N PRO A 152 21.48 -32.84 -2.81
CA PRO A 152 21.39 -31.93 -1.70
C PRO A 152 20.35 -30.84 -2.04
N HIS A 153 19.09 -31.04 -1.64
CA HIS A 153 18.07 -30.02 -1.69
C HIS A 153 18.25 -29.05 -0.52
N SER A 154 19.06 -28.01 -0.75
CA SER A 154 19.07 -26.81 0.07
C SER A 154 18.76 -25.63 -0.84
N GLN A 155 17.54 -25.58 -1.37
CA GLN A 155 16.98 -24.32 -1.81
C GLN A 155 16.03 -23.83 -0.72
N PRO A 156 16.17 -22.58 -0.23
CA PRO A 156 15.17 -22.01 0.65
C PRO A 156 13.86 -21.93 -0.12
N HIS A 157 12.88 -22.74 0.30
CA HIS A 157 11.52 -22.59 -0.17
C HIS A 157 11.05 -21.20 0.27
N HIS A 158 11.01 -20.24 -0.64
CA HIS A 158 10.27 -19.02 -0.45
C HIS A 158 8.79 -19.43 -0.35
N HIS A 159 8.30 -19.52 0.88
CA HIS A 159 6.86 -19.61 1.11
C HIS A 159 6.23 -18.32 0.57
N VAL A 160 5.50 -18.43 -0.51
CA VAL A 160 4.65 -17.34 -0.99
C VAL A 160 3.51 -17.26 0.01
N HIS A 161 3.55 -16.27 0.90
CA HIS A 161 2.43 -15.96 1.78
C HIS A 161 1.31 -15.37 0.94
N ASP A 162 0.17 -16.04 0.90
CA ASP A 162 -1.03 -15.53 0.25
C ASP A 162 -1.77 -14.61 1.23
N ASP A 163 -1.20 -13.42 1.44
CA ASP A 163 -1.82 -12.39 2.26
C ASP A 163 -3.03 -11.81 1.54
N ASP A 164 -4.17 -11.71 2.25
CA ASP A 164 -5.40 -11.12 1.72
C ASP A 164 -5.30 -9.60 1.55
N VAL A 165 -4.40 -8.95 2.28
CA VAL A 165 -4.02 -7.54 2.05
C VAL A 165 -2.95 -7.48 0.97
N LYS A 166 -3.31 -6.92 -0.16
CA LYS A 166 -2.44 -6.75 -1.33
C LYS A 166 -2.47 -5.31 -1.81
N SER A 167 -1.44 -4.94 -2.54
CA SER A 167 -1.35 -3.65 -3.18
C SER A 167 -1.08 -3.78 -4.67
N PHE A 168 -1.53 -2.79 -5.43
CA PHE A 168 -1.15 -2.64 -6.82
C PHE A 168 -1.07 -1.17 -7.21
N VAL A 169 -0.34 -0.91 -8.28
CA VAL A 169 -0.07 0.43 -8.78
C VAL A 169 -0.57 0.55 -10.22
N PHE A 170 -1.33 1.60 -10.48
CA PHE A 170 -1.66 2.04 -11.82
C PHE A 170 -0.74 3.20 -12.21
N ARG A 171 -0.25 3.19 -13.45
CA ARG A 171 0.54 4.27 -14.05
C ARG A 171 0.07 4.58 -15.46
N SER A 172 0.07 5.86 -15.82
CA SER A 172 -0.21 6.28 -17.18
C SER A 172 0.51 7.58 -17.51
N ASP A 173 1.01 7.69 -18.73
CA ASP A 173 1.52 8.90 -19.33
C ASP A 173 0.48 9.63 -20.19
N LYS A 174 -0.79 9.19 -20.09
CA LYS A 174 -1.95 9.86 -20.69
C LYS A 174 -2.79 10.55 -19.63
N ALA A 175 -3.46 11.63 -20.02
CA ALA A 175 -4.35 12.36 -19.12
C ALA A 175 -5.67 11.60 -18.91
N PHE A 176 -6.22 11.70 -17.70
CA PHE A 176 -7.58 11.25 -17.44
C PHE A 176 -8.62 12.23 -17.97
N VAL A 177 -9.76 11.72 -18.45
CA VAL A 177 -10.98 12.49 -18.71
C VAL A 177 -11.73 12.63 -17.39
N PRO A 178 -11.90 13.85 -16.83
CA PRO A 178 -12.43 14.03 -15.48
C PRO A 178 -13.74 13.29 -15.21
N ALA A 179 -14.76 13.49 -16.05
CA ALA A 179 -16.08 12.86 -15.87
C ALA A 179 -16.01 11.33 -15.86
N LYS A 180 -15.26 10.72 -16.78
CA LYS A 180 -15.10 9.25 -16.82
C LYS A 180 -14.44 8.72 -15.56
N LEU A 181 -13.41 9.42 -15.08
CA LEU A 181 -12.69 9.00 -13.88
C LEU A 181 -13.56 9.11 -12.64
N GLU A 182 -14.33 10.21 -12.51
CA GLU A 182 -15.26 10.43 -11.41
C GLU A 182 -16.34 9.36 -11.35
N ASP A 183 -16.98 9.06 -12.46
CA ASP A 183 -17.99 7.99 -12.58
C ASP A 183 -17.40 6.64 -12.19
N PHE A 184 -16.22 6.29 -12.70
CA PHE A 184 -15.57 5.02 -12.42
C PHE A 184 -15.15 4.90 -10.96
N LEU A 185 -14.51 5.93 -10.40
CA LEU A 185 -14.09 5.92 -8.99
C LEU A 185 -15.28 5.87 -8.05
N GLY A 186 -16.37 6.60 -8.35
CA GLY A 186 -17.61 6.51 -7.61
C GLY A 186 -18.17 5.08 -7.58
N ALA A 187 -18.23 4.42 -8.73
CA ALA A 187 -18.70 3.04 -8.83
C ALA A 187 -17.79 2.05 -8.05
N ILE A 188 -16.48 2.18 -8.20
CA ILE A 188 -15.50 1.33 -7.49
C ILE A 188 -15.60 1.49 -5.97
N VAL A 189 -15.73 2.72 -5.49
CA VAL A 189 -15.87 2.99 -4.05
C VAL A 189 -17.17 2.43 -3.48
N GLN A 190 -18.28 2.49 -4.24
CA GLN A 190 -19.53 1.86 -3.82
C GLN A 190 -19.42 0.35 -3.70
N VAL A 191 -18.78 -0.31 -4.66
CA VAL A 191 -18.71 -1.78 -4.73
C VAL A 191 -17.61 -2.34 -3.82
N TYR A 192 -16.43 -1.74 -3.84
CA TYR A 192 -15.24 -2.28 -3.18
C TYR A 192 -14.78 -1.46 -1.96
N GLY A 193 -15.40 -0.34 -1.68
CA GLY A 193 -14.99 0.57 -0.60
C GLY A 193 -14.69 -0.13 0.74
N PRO A 194 -15.54 -1.04 1.25
CA PRO A 194 -15.25 -1.77 2.49
C PRO A 194 -13.97 -2.62 2.44
N LYS A 195 -13.51 -3.00 1.25
CA LYS A 195 -12.28 -3.76 1.02
C LYS A 195 -11.08 -2.89 0.67
N MET A 196 -11.30 -1.65 0.28
CA MET A 196 -10.26 -0.67 -0.04
C MET A 196 -9.74 -0.06 1.26
N LEU A 197 -8.64 -0.56 1.81
CA LEU A 197 -8.10 -0.05 3.06
C LEU A 197 -7.57 1.37 2.87
N ARG A 198 -6.76 1.56 1.85
CA ARG A 198 -6.15 2.85 1.54
C ARG A 198 -5.85 3.00 0.06
N TYR A 199 -6.02 4.21 -0.45
CA TYR A 199 -5.64 4.53 -1.82
C TYR A 199 -5.18 5.98 -1.92
N LYS A 200 -4.20 6.21 -2.77
CA LYS A 200 -3.63 7.52 -3.05
C LYS A 200 -3.13 7.61 -4.48
N GLY A 201 -3.14 8.83 -5.01
CA GLY A 201 -2.59 9.07 -6.34
C GLY A 201 -2.27 10.52 -6.62
N VAL A 202 -1.40 10.70 -7.60
CA VAL A 202 -1.21 11.97 -8.31
C VAL A 202 -1.73 11.75 -9.71
N LEU A 203 -2.64 12.62 -10.15
CA LEU A 203 -3.37 12.47 -11.39
C LEU A 203 -3.07 13.64 -12.33
N TRP A 204 -2.83 13.31 -13.57
CA TRP A 204 -2.85 14.25 -14.68
C TRP A 204 -4.23 14.26 -15.32
N MET A 205 -4.93 15.37 -15.19
CA MET A 205 -6.29 15.55 -15.71
C MET A 205 -6.27 16.34 -17.02
N LYS A 206 -7.06 15.89 -17.99
CA LYS A 206 -7.23 16.61 -19.26
C LYS A 206 -7.79 18.02 -19.01
N GLY A 207 -7.12 19.02 -19.56
CA GLY A 207 -7.51 20.44 -19.39
C GLY A 207 -7.00 21.10 -18.11
N SER A 208 -6.24 20.39 -17.25
CA SER A 208 -5.64 20.96 -16.05
C SER A 208 -4.12 21.17 -16.23
N ASP A 209 -3.63 22.34 -15.78
CA ASP A 209 -2.21 22.64 -15.64
C ASP A 209 -1.66 22.25 -14.25
N ARG A 210 -2.55 21.72 -13.37
CA ARG A 210 -2.21 21.32 -12.00
C ARG A 210 -2.31 19.81 -11.85
N LYS A 211 -1.52 19.30 -10.94
CA LYS A 211 -1.65 17.93 -10.43
C LYS A 211 -2.95 17.84 -9.63
N VAL A 212 -3.67 16.75 -9.74
CA VAL A 212 -4.77 16.45 -8.84
C VAL A 212 -4.30 15.37 -7.89
N ILE A 213 -4.46 15.63 -6.61
CA ILE A 213 -4.12 14.69 -5.57
C ILE A 213 -5.38 13.95 -5.16
N PHE A 214 -5.31 12.66 -5.19
CA PHE A 214 -6.41 11.76 -4.90
C PHE A 214 -6.05 10.85 -3.75
N GLN A 215 -6.93 10.71 -2.78
CA GLN A 215 -6.71 9.79 -1.67
C GLN A 215 -8.02 9.35 -1.03
N GLY A 216 -7.97 8.25 -0.30
CA GLY A 216 -9.11 7.78 0.43
C GLY A 216 -8.82 6.61 1.37
N VAL A 217 -9.83 6.36 2.20
CA VAL A 217 -9.89 5.27 3.18
C VAL A 217 -11.28 4.65 3.09
N HIS A 218 -11.35 3.38 2.80
CA HIS A 218 -12.62 2.68 2.58
C HIS A 218 -13.50 3.42 1.56
N GLN A 219 -14.72 3.79 1.97
CA GLN A 219 -15.69 4.50 1.13
C GLN A 219 -15.48 6.01 1.09
N LEU A 220 -14.58 6.54 1.92
CA LEU A 220 -14.28 7.98 1.95
C LEU A 220 -13.21 8.30 0.92
N MET A 221 -13.60 9.11 -0.06
CA MET A 221 -12.73 9.51 -1.15
C MET A 221 -12.68 11.05 -1.21
N GLY A 222 -11.48 11.57 -1.38
CA GLY A 222 -11.28 13.01 -1.57
C GLY A 222 -10.21 13.30 -2.63
N SER A 223 -10.33 14.45 -3.24
CA SER A 223 -9.33 14.97 -4.16
C SER A 223 -9.11 16.46 -3.93
N ASP A 224 -7.89 16.93 -4.16
CA ASP A 224 -7.52 18.33 -4.06
C ASP A 224 -6.57 18.72 -5.20
N LEU A 225 -6.53 20.04 -5.48
CA LEU A 225 -5.64 20.60 -6.47
C LEU A 225 -4.23 20.78 -5.89
N GLY A 226 -3.31 19.98 -6.36
CA GLY A 226 -1.90 20.09 -6.06
C GLY A 226 -1.19 21.23 -6.79
N PRO A 227 0.13 21.31 -6.76
CA PRO A 227 0.93 22.29 -7.48
C PRO A 227 0.78 22.14 -9.00
N LYS A 228 1.15 23.20 -9.72
CA LYS A 228 1.28 23.12 -11.19
C LYS A 228 2.38 22.15 -11.58
N TRP A 229 2.22 21.56 -12.76
CA TRP A 229 3.32 20.84 -13.39
C TRP A 229 4.48 21.80 -13.68
N ALA A 230 5.70 21.44 -13.28
CA ALA A 230 6.85 22.27 -13.54
C ALA A 230 7.16 22.33 -15.07
N PRO A 231 7.76 23.40 -15.55
CA PRO A 231 8.19 23.47 -16.95
C PRO A 231 9.15 22.33 -17.28
N GLY A 232 8.82 21.53 -18.30
CA GLY A 232 9.62 20.36 -18.70
C GLY A 232 9.41 19.10 -17.86
N GLU A 233 8.58 19.14 -16.81
CA GLU A 233 8.23 17.95 -16.05
C GLU A 233 7.38 16.99 -16.91
N LYS A 234 7.74 15.69 -16.88
CA LYS A 234 6.94 14.66 -17.55
C LYS A 234 5.62 14.50 -16.81
N LYS A 235 4.52 14.83 -17.48
CA LYS A 235 3.19 14.64 -16.93
C LYS A 235 2.82 13.16 -16.92
N GLY A 236 2.13 12.74 -15.88
CA GLY A 236 1.67 11.36 -15.75
C GLY A 236 0.80 11.18 -14.53
N SER A 237 0.20 10.03 -14.44
CA SER A 237 -0.61 9.63 -13.29
C SER A 237 -0.03 8.39 -12.63
N LYS A 238 -0.05 8.37 -11.30
CA LYS A 238 0.29 7.20 -10.50
C LYS A 238 -0.73 7.07 -9.38
N MET A 239 -1.36 5.90 -9.28
CA MET A 239 -2.30 5.55 -8.22
C MET A 239 -1.85 4.27 -7.55
N VAL A 240 -1.94 4.21 -6.23
CA VAL A 240 -1.69 3.01 -5.42
C VAL A 240 -2.98 2.66 -4.70
N PHE A 241 -3.35 1.41 -4.77
CA PHE A 241 -4.49 0.83 -4.05
C PHE A 241 -3.98 -0.25 -3.12
N ILE A 242 -4.45 -0.23 -1.88
CA ILE A 242 -4.14 -1.23 -0.85
C ILE A 242 -5.48 -1.74 -0.32
N GLY A 243 -5.69 -3.04 -0.31
CA GLY A 243 -6.95 -3.59 0.18
C GLY A 243 -6.99 -5.12 0.22
N LEU A 244 -8.16 -5.61 0.61
CA LEU A 244 -8.46 -7.02 0.79
C LEU A 244 -9.02 -7.61 -0.50
N ASP A 245 -8.31 -8.52 -1.13
CA ASP A 245 -8.75 -9.24 -2.33
C ASP A 245 -9.39 -8.33 -3.38
N LEU A 246 -8.76 -7.20 -3.66
CA LEU A 246 -9.23 -6.28 -4.69
C LEU A 246 -8.99 -6.89 -6.07
N PRO A 247 -10.00 -6.86 -6.98
CA PRO A 247 -9.85 -7.39 -8.33
C PRO A 247 -9.00 -6.44 -9.18
N ARG A 248 -7.69 -6.61 -9.13
CA ARG A 248 -6.69 -5.76 -9.79
C ARG A 248 -7.05 -5.44 -11.23
N ASP A 249 -7.45 -6.45 -12.01
CA ASP A 249 -7.71 -6.28 -13.44
C ASP A 249 -8.92 -5.38 -13.70
N VAL A 250 -9.97 -5.44 -12.86
CA VAL A 250 -11.14 -4.56 -12.93
C VAL A 250 -10.71 -3.10 -12.74
N PHE A 251 -9.83 -2.85 -11.73
CA PHE A 251 -9.32 -1.51 -11.47
C PHE A 251 -8.45 -1.01 -12.63
N LEU A 252 -7.50 -1.82 -13.10
CA LEU A 252 -6.57 -1.41 -14.15
C LEU A 252 -7.30 -1.13 -15.46
N HIS A 253 -8.14 -2.04 -15.94
CA HIS A 253 -8.91 -1.84 -17.16
C HIS A 253 -9.88 -0.66 -17.06
N GLY A 254 -10.57 -0.51 -15.93
CA GLY A 254 -11.47 0.62 -15.72
C GLY A 254 -10.76 1.96 -15.74
N LEU A 255 -9.60 2.06 -15.10
CA LEU A 255 -8.75 3.27 -15.13
C LEU A 255 -8.20 3.54 -16.54
N GLU A 256 -7.79 2.51 -17.28
CA GLU A 256 -7.39 2.65 -18.69
C GLU A 256 -8.53 3.21 -19.55
N GLY A 257 -9.76 2.76 -19.33
CA GLY A 257 -10.97 3.27 -20.02
C GLY A 257 -11.28 4.74 -19.73
N CYS A 258 -10.73 5.30 -18.65
CA CYS A 258 -10.91 6.72 -18.29
C CYS A 258 -9.88 7.64 -18.93
N LEU A 259 -8.88 7.10 -19.63
CA LEU A 259 -7.85 7.90 -20.30
C LEU A 259 -8.39 8.61 -21.55
N ALA A 260 -7.68 9.70 -21.94
CA ALA A 260 -8.00 10.53 -23.12
C ALA A 260 -7.37 9.98 -24.39
#